data_46cab66e0c724222be196568d961ec7b
#
_entry.id   46cab66e0c724222be196568d961ec7b
#
_cell.length_a   1.000
_cell.length_b   1.000
_cell.length_c   1.000
_cell.angle_alpha   90.00
_cell.angle_beta   90.00
_cell.angle_gamma   90.00
#
_symmetry.space_group_name_H-M   'P 1'
#
loop_
_entity.id
_entity.type
_entity.pdbx_description
1 polymer ?
#
loop_
_entity_poly.entity_id
_entity_poly.type
_entity_poly.pdbx_seq_one_letter_code
_entity_poly.pdbx_strand_id
1 'polypeptide(L)'
;VTEIRQKLLDLLVDITVNIDYPDEDIEELTYDKIEENILLIGEMIEKLLSTADTGRMIREGIRVAIVGKPNVGKSSLMNSLLRETRAIVTEIPGTTRDTIEEAISIRNIPVYLVDTAGIRETSDEVERLGIERSKAAFNEADFIIFIMDGSSAISDEDREIASYLDGRDSVVLINKNDLERGFTNDDVRELVNDPVIIETSLINNEGIEEIENHIEELVY
;
A
#
# COMPACT_ATOMS: atom_id res chain seq x y z
N VAL A 1 4.11 23.24 -6.38
CA VAL A 1 3.73 23.44 -7.79
C VAL A 1 3.84 24.92 -8.18
N THR A 2 3.24 25.85 -7.43
CA THR A 2 3.25 27.30 -7.78
C THR A 2 4.68 27.85 -7.85
N GLU A 3 5.54 27.49 -6.92
CA GLU A 3 6.95 27.94 -6.90
C GLU A 3 7.75 27.40 -8.09
N ILE A 4 7.57 26.12 -8.44
CA ILE A 4 8.20 25.51 -9.62
C ILE A 4 7.77 26.24 -10.90
N ARG A 5 6.45 26.46 -11.03
CA ARG A 5 5.90 27.22 -12.17
C ARG A 5 6.51 28.61 -12.25
N GLN A 6 6.66 29.32 -11.14
CA GLN A 6 7.23 30.66 -11.11
C GLN A 6 8.70 30.64 -11.57
N LYS A 7 9.53 29.70 -11.05
CA LYS A 7 10.93 29.55 -11.47
C LYS A 7 11.07 29.25 -12.96
N LEU A 8 10.18 28.41 -13.52
CA LEU A 8 10.15 28.14 -14.96
C LEU A 8 9.81 29.39 -15.78
N LEU A 9 8.84 30.19 -15.30
CA LEU A 9 8.48 31.44 -15.98
C LEU A 9 9.61 32.47 -15.90
N ASP A 10 10.25 32.62 -14.75
CA ASP A 10 11.37 33.53 -14.57
C ASP A 10 12.52 33.16 -15.51
N LEU A 11 12.89 31.86 -15.57
CA LEU A 11 13.91 31.36 -16.49
C LEU A 11 13.53 31.61 -17.97
N LEU A 12 12.28 31.41 -18.34
CA LEU A 12 11.78 31.68 -19.69
C LEU A 12 11.88 33.17 -20.04
N VAL A 13 11.54 34.06 -19.10
CA VAL A 13 11.67 35.51 -19.27
C VAL A 13 13.13 35.88 -19.47
N ASP A 14 14.04 35.37 -18.62
CA ASP A 14 15.50 35.66 -18.73
C ASP A 14 16.05 35.22 -20.09
N ILE A 15 15.70 34.02 -20.56
CA ILE A 15 16.11 33.53 -21.89
C ILE A 15 15.55 34.44 -23.00
N THR A 16 14.27 34.81 -22.93
CA THR A 16 13.62 35.61 -23.96
C THR A 16 14.24 37.00 -24.03
N VAL A 17 14.48 37.64 -22.89
CA VAL A 17 15.08 38.97 -22.80
C VAL A 17 16.51 38.95 -23.37
N ASN A 18 17.31 37.94 -23.04
CA ASN A 18 18.68 37.81 -23.59
C ASN A 18 18.70 37.57 -25.12
N ILE A 19 17.67 36.93 -25.68
CA ILE A 19 17.55 36.73 -27.15
C ILE A 19 17.09 38.00 -27.86
N ASP A 20 16.09 38.70 -27.31
CA ASP A 20 15.43 39.84 -27.96
C ASP A 20 16.24 41.13 -27.82
N TYR A 21 17.06 41.27 -26.78
CA TYR A 21 17.80 42.48 -26.44
C TYR A 21 19.28 42.21 -26.14
N PRO A 22 20.04 41.67 -27.10
CA PRO A 22 21.44 41.25 -26.88
C PRO A 22 22.44 42.42 -26.64
N ASP A 23 22.04 43.65 -26.98
CA ASP A 23 22.90 44.84 -26.89
C ASP A 23 22.59 45.73 -25.69
N GLU A 24 21.63 45.32 -24.83
CA GLU A 24 21.30 46.07 -23.61
C GLU A 24 22.15 45.61 -22.41
N ASP A 25 22.40 46.53 -21.45
CA ASP A 25 23.17 46.29 -20.22
C ASP A 25 22.37 45.35 -19.25
N ILE A 26 22.02 44.15 -19.71
CA ILE A 26 21.33 43.12 -18.98
C ILE A 26 22.33 42.05 -18.55
N GLU A 27 22.18 41.48 -17.39
CA GLU A 27 23.05 40.39 -16.93
C GLU A 27 22.99 39.21 -17.92
N GLU A 28 24.14 38.89 -18.52
CA GLU A 28 24.26 37.85 -19.54
C GLU A 28 23.86 36.50 -18.95
N LEU A 29 22.85 35.85 -19.55
CA LEU A 29 22.39 34.52 -19.18
C LEU A 29 23.30 33.49 -19.85
N THR A 30 24.21 32.91 -19.04
CA THR A 30 25.11 31.86 -19.50
C THR A 30 24.43 30.49 -19.53
N TYR A 31 24.91 29.58 -20.37
CA TYR A 31 24.44 28.19 -20.39
C TYR A 31 24.56 27.52 -19.03
N ASP A 32 25.61 27.80 -18.28
CA ASP A 32 25.83 27.26 -16.93
C ASP A 32 24.70 27.68 -15.95
N LYS A 33 24.28 28.96 -16.00
CA LYS A 33 23.14 29.45 -15.18
C LYS A 33 21.81 28.81 -15.58
N ILE A 34 21.60 28.56 -16.88
CA ILE A 34 20.41 27.85 -17.37
C ILE A 34 20.41 26.42 -16.82
N GLU A 35 21.54 25.72 -16.96
CA GLU A 35 21.68 24.33 -16.49
C GLU A 35 21.45 24.24 -14.96
N GLU A 36 22.06 25.13 -14.18
CA GLU A 36 21.86 25.18 -12.72
C GLU A 36 20.38 25.39 -12.33
N ASN A 37 19.66 26.30 -12.99
CA ASN A 37 18.24 26.52 -12.75
C ASN A 37 17.37 25.31 -13.13
N ILE A 38 17.69 24.64 -14.24
CA ILE A 38 16.98 23.43 -14.67
C ILE A 38 17.20 22.30 -13.67
N LEU A 39 18.42 22.09 -13.18
CA LEU A 39 18.75 21.08 -12.18
C LEU A 39 17.99 21.35 -10.87
N LEU A 40 18.00 22.59 -10.40
CA LEU A 40 17.26 22.97 -9.19
C LEU A 40 15.75 22.72 -9.33
N ILE A 41 15.17 23.06 -10.50
CA ILE A 41 13.76 22.78 -10.77
C ILE A 41 13.50 21.27 -10.81
N GLY A 42 14.42 20.48 -11.39
CA GLY A 42 14.39 19.03 -11.40
C GLY A 42 14.32 18.45 -9.99
N GLU A 43 15.23 18.86 -9.12
CA GLU A 43 15.23 18.43 -7.70
C GLU A 43 13.93 18.78 -6.97
N MET A 44 13.36 19.97 -7.24
CA MET A 44 12.06 20.35 -6.66
C MET A 44 10.91 19.48 -7.15
N ILE A 45 10.95 19.05 -8.42
CA ILE A 45 9.95 18.14 -8.99
C ILE A 45 10.10 16.74 -8.37
N GLU A 46 11.33 16.22 -8.31
CA GLU A 46 11.62 14.91 -7.70
C GLU A 46 11.15 14.85 -6.23
N LYS A 47 11.41 15.92 -5.48
CA LYS A 47 10.92 16.05 -4.10
C LYS A 47 9.40 16.07 -4.01
N LEU A 48 8.70 16.72 -4.94
CA LEU A 48 7.23 16.68 -4.97
C LEU A 48 6.70 15.30 -5.35
N LEU A 49 7.33 14.62 -6.28
CA LEU A 49 6.95 13.27 -6.69
C LEU A 49 7.15 12.27 -5.55
N SER A 50 8.26 12.35 -4.82
CA SER A 50 8.52 11.45 -3.68
C SER A 50 7.49 11.57 -2.55
N THR A 51 6.80 12.72 -2.44
CA THR A 51 5.74 12.95 -1.42
C THR A 51 4.32 12.84 -1.99
N ALA A 52 4.18 12.67 -3.31
CA ALA A 52 2.86 12.65 -3.95
C ALA A 52 2.05 11.40 -3.60
N ASP A 53 2.70 10.23 -3.57
CA ASP A 53 2.06 8.96 -3.22
C ASP A 53 1.64 8.94 -1.75
N THR A 54 2.50 9.41 -0.84
CA THR A 54 2.15 9.62 0.57
C THR A 54 0.93 10.53 0.72
N GLY A 55 0.94 11.69 0.03
CA GLY A 55 -0.18 12.64 0.08
C GLY A 55 -1.48 12.05 -0.50
N ARG A 56 -1.40 11.20 -1.51
CA ARG A 56 -2.52 10.46 -2.06
C ARG A 56 -3.06 9.46 -1.03
N MET A 57 -2.19 8.64 -0.44
CA MET A 57 -2.55 7.62 0.55
C MET A 57 -3.22 8.24 1.78
N ILE A 58 -2.72 9.38 2.29
CA ILE A 58 -3.32 10.08 3.43
C ILE A 58 -4.72 10.63 3.08
N ARG A 59 -4.91 11.17 1.89
CA ARG A 59 -6.17 11.83 1.48
C ARG A 59 -7.21 10.85 0.96
N GLU A 60 -6.79 9.91 0.11
CA GLU A 60 -7.67 8.97 -0.59
C GLU A 60 -7.76 7.63 0.11
N GLY A 61 -6.82 7.37 1.04
CA GLY A 61 -6.68 6.09 1.72
C GLY A 61 -5.88 5.06 0.93
N ILE A 62 -5.63 3.92 1.57
CA ILE A 62 -4.95 2.77 0.97
C ILE A 62 -5.92 1.60 0.83
N ARG A 63 -5.78 0.85 -0.25
CA ARG A 63 -6.52 -0.39 -0.47
C ARG A 63 -5.69 -1.57 0.01
N VAL A 64 -6.23 -2.32 0.96
CA VAL A 64 -5.55 -3.46 1.58
C VAL A 64 -6.30 -4.75 1.27
N ALA A 65 -5.62 -5.69 0.62
CA ALA A 65 -6.15 -7.03 0.42
C ALA A 65 -5.67 -7.98 1.51
N ILE A 66 -6.60 -8.74 2.12
CA ILE A 66 -6.28 -9.81 3.07
C ILE A 66 -6.43 -11.15 2.34
N VAL A 67 -5.30 -11.81 2.10
CA VAL A 67 -5.24 -13.07 1.35
C VAL A 67 -4.68 -14.22 2.19
N GLY A 68 -5.01 -15.44 1.83
CA GLY A 68 -4.58 -16.64 2.54
C GLY A 68 -5.61 -17.76 2.34
N LYS A 69 -5.20 -19.01 2.61
CA LYS A 69 -6.10 -20.18 2.49
C LYS A 69 -7.29 -20.12 3.45
N PRO A 70 -8.30 -20.96 3.30
CA PRO A 70 -9.42 -21.03 4.25
C PRO A 70 -8.96 -21.30 5.69
N ASN A 71 -9.69 -20.75 6.67
CA ASN A 71 -9.49 -20.99 8.11
C ASN A 71 -8.15 -20.53 8.71
N VAL A 72 -7.34 -19.72 8.02
CA VAL A 72 -6.09 -19.15 8.57
C VAL A 72 -6.34 -17.99 9.53
N GLY A 73 -7.56 -17.39 9.51
CA GLY A 73 -7.93 -16.29 10.41
C GLY A 73 -8.23 -14.97 9.70
N LYS A 74 -8.45 -14.94 8.37
CA LYS A 74 -8.79 -13.71 7.61
C LYS A 74 -9.95 -12.93 8.22
N SER A 75 -11.08 -13.60 8.48
CA SER A 75 -12.26 -12.98 9.11
C SER A 75 -11.99 -12.51 10.55
N SER A 76 -11.11 -13.22 11.27
CA SER A 76 -10.71 -12.81 12.62
C SER A 76 -9.86 -11.54 12.58
N LEU A 77 -8.88 -11.47 11.66
CA LEU A 77 -8.08 -10.26 11.45
C LEU A 77 -8.96 -9.06 11.10
N MET A 78 -9.84 -9.22 10.12
CA MET A 78 -10.78 -8.18 9.73
C MET A 78 -11.62 -7.70 10.91
N ASN A 79 -12.18 -8.63 11.70
CA ASN A 79 -12.98 -8.29 12.87
C ASN A 79 -12.15 -7.59 13.96
N SER A 80 -10.88 -7.95 14.15
CA SER A 80 -9.99 -7.26 15.10
C SER A 80 -9.69 -5.84 14.64
N LEU A 81 -9.33 -5.65 13.37
CA LEU A 81 -9.12 -4.32 12.79
C LEU A 81 -10.39 -3.44 12.86
N LEU A 82 -11.57 -4.00 12.62
CA LEU A 82 -12.84 -3.28 12.73
C LEU A 82 -13.23 -2.90 14.17
N ARG A 83 -12.78 -3.65 15.18
CA ARG A 83 -13.11 -3.39 16.59
C ARG A 83 -12.23 -2.34 17.22
N GLU A 84 -10.94 -2.31 16.89
CA GLU A 84 -9.97 -1.36 17.44
C GLU A 84 -10.07 -0.01 16.75
N THR A 85 -10.49 0.00 15.51
CA THR A 85 -10.61 1.21 14.70
C THR A 85 -12.06 1.66 14.60
N ARG A 86 -12.33 2.94 14.90
CA ARG A 86 -13.68 3.51 14.70
C ARG A 86 -13.98 3.48 13.21
N ALA A 87 -14.99 2.69 12.80
CA ALA A 87 -15.53 2.74 11.46
C ALA A 87 -15.81 4.21 11.08
N ILE A 88 -15.08 4.75 10.12
CA ILE A 88 -15.44 6.03 9.52
C ILE A 88 -16.58 5.70 8.57
N VAL A 89 -17.82 5.94 9.02
CA VAL A 89 -18.96 5.99 8.10
C VAL A 89 -18.82 7.29 7.30
N THR A 90 -18.02 7.26 6.25
CA THR A 90 -18.07 8.31 5.25
C THR A 90 -19.10 7.87 4.19
N GLU A 91 -20.24 8.56 4.17
CA GLU A 91 -21.08 8.59 2.98
C GLU A 91 -20.29 9.30 1.88
N ILE A 92 -19.43 8.57 1.15
CA ILE A 92 -18.87 9.07 -0.10
C ILE A 92 -19.96 8.82 -1.16
N PRO A 93 -20.61 9.87 -1.70
CA PRO A 93 -21.60 9.68 -2.76
C PRO A 93 -20.86 9.24 -4.03
N GLY A 94 -21.06 8.01 -4.47
CA GLY A 94 -20.57 7.55 -5.78
C GLY A 94 -20.13 6.10 -5.86
N THR A 95 -20.01 5.34 -4.78
CA THR A 95 -19.59 3.92 -4.79
C THR A 95 -20.78 2.96 -4.72
N THR A 96 -21.71 3.12 -5.66
CA THR A 96 -22.74 2.11 -5.93
C THR A 96 -22.31 1.35 -7.18
N ARG A 97 -21.55 0.24 -7.01
CA ARG A 97 -21.62 -1.00 -7.81
C ARG A 97 -20.41 -1.91 -7.55
N ASP A 98 -20.69 -3.08 -7.04
CA ASP A 98 -20.04 -4.39 -7.25
C ASP A 98 -18.89 -4.86 -6.33
N THR A 99 -18.30 -4.09 -5.41
CA THR A 99 -17.41 -4.64 -4.37
C THR A 99 -17.75 -4.02 -3.02
N ILE A 100 -18.00 -4.88 -2.01
CA ILE A 100 -18.22 -4.41 -0.64
C ILE A 100 -16.85 -4.09 -0.05
N GLU A 101 -16.43 -2.84 -0.18
CA GLU A 101 -15.24 -2.32 0.50
C GLU A 101 -15.66 -1.89 1.91
N GLU A 102 -15.00 -2.43 2.94
CA GLU A 102 -15.16 -1.92 4.30
C GLU A 102 -14.08 -0.87 4.55
N ALA A 103 -14.51 0.35 4.88
CA ALA A 103 -13.61 1.44 5.21
C ALA A 103 -13.37 1.48 6.72
N ILE A 104 -12.12 1.45 7.13
CA ILE A 104 -11.67 1.61 8.51
C ILE A 104 -10.65 2.75 8.60
N SER A 105 -10.37 3.24 9.81
CA SER A 105 -9.30 4.21 10.02
C SER A 105 -8.23 3.60 10.89
N ILE A 106 -7.08 3.33 10.36
CA ILE A 106 -5.91 2.89 11.11
C ILE A 106 -5.00 4.10 11.30
N ARG A 107 -4.80 4.54 12.56
CA ARG A 107 -3.95 5.70 12.91
C ARG A 107 -4.24 6.96 12.09
N ASN A 108 -5.51 7.24 11.84
CA ASN A 108 -6.03 8.33 10.99
C ASN A 108 -5.77 8.16 9.48
N ILE A 109 -5.29 7.00 9.04
CA ILE A 109 -5.17 6.65 7.63
C ILE A 109 -6.46 5.94 7.22
N PRO A 110 -7.19 6.40 6.19
CA PRO A 110 -8.31 5.64 5.63
C PRO A 110 -7.79 4.36 4.98
N VAL A 111 -8.33 3.22 5.39
CA VAL A 111 -7.98 1.90 4.86
C VAL A 111 -9.22 1.24 4.30
N TYR A 112 -9.19 0.87 3.04
CA TYR A 112 -10.25 0.17 2.34
C TYR A 112 -9.88 -1.30 2.20
N LEU A 113 -10.62 -2.18 2.90
CA LEU A 113 -10.42 -3.62 2.80
C LEU A 113 -11.07 -4.14 1.52
N VAL A 114 -10.25 -4.64 0.60
CA VAL A 114 -10.68 -5.15 -0.72
C VAL A 114 -11.12 -6.61 -0.58
N ASP A 115 -12.19 -6.98 -1.30
CA ASP A 115 -12.74 -8.35 -1.40
C ASP A 115 -13.18 -8.98 -0.05
N THR A 116 -13.88 -8.21 0.75
CA THR A 116 -14.48 -8.71 2.01
C THR A 116 -15.61 -9.73 1.79
N ALA A 117 -16.17 -9.82 0.57
CA ALA A 117 -17.25 -10.75 0.24
C ALA A 117 -16.82 -12.22 0.34
N GLY A 118 -15.59 -12.56 -0.08
CA GLY A 118 -15.02 -13.90 0.04
C GLY A 118 -14.71 -14.31 1.49
N ILE A 119 -14.61 -13.34 2.41
CA ILE A 119 -14.32 -13.59 3.84
C ILE A 119 -15.59 -13.91 4.64
N ARG A 120 -16.76 -13.46 4.17
CA ARG A 120 -18.06 -13.63 4.88
C ARG A 120 -18.86 -14.87 4.50
N GLU A 121 -18.62 -15.46 3.33
CA GLU A 121 -19.35 -16.65 2.86
C GLU A 121 -18.61 -17.94 3.20
N THR A 122 -19.05 -18.60 4.28
CA THR A 122 -18.66 -19.96 4.63
C THR A 122 -19.62 -20.96 3.99
N SER A 123 -19.38 -21.35 2.74
CA SER A 123 -20.03 -22.52 2.15
C SER A 123 -19.15 -23.19 1.10
N ASP A 124 -19.10 -24.50 1.17
CA ASP A 124 -18.20 -25.44 0.47
C ASP A 124 -18.16 -25.38 -1.08
N GLU A 125 -18.95 -24.56 -1.74
CA GLU A 125 -18.97 -24.38 -3.20
C GLU A 125 -18.05 -23.27 -3.73
N VAL A 126 -17.35 -22.51 -2.85
CA VAL A 126 -16.61 -21.30 -3.17
C VAL A 126 -15.10 -21.52 -3.36
N GLU A 127 -14.60 -22.72 -3.09
CA GLU A 127 -13.14 -23.03 -3.10
C GLU A 127 -12.46 -22.77 -4.45
N ARG A 128 -13.15 -23.00 -5.58
CA ARG A 128 -12.59 -22.73 -6.92
C ARG A 128 -12.67 -21.28 -7.37
N LEU A 129 -13.58 -20.49 -6.82
CA LEU A 129 -13.71 -19.04 -7.07
C LEU A 129 -12.73 -18.21 -6.25
N GLY A 130 -12.14 -18.79 -5.19
CA GLY A 130 -11.23 -18.09 -4.28
C GLY A 130 -9.96 -17.55 -4.97
N ILE A 131 -9.34 -18.32 -5.87
CA ILE A 131 -8.09 -17.95 -6.54
C ILE A 131 -8.31 -16.85 -7.59
N GLU A 132 -9.40 -16.93 -8.37
CA GLU A 132 -9.70 -15.89 -9.37
C GLU A 132 -10.12 -14.56 -8.71
N ARG A 133 -10.85 -14.61 -7.60
CA ARG A 133 -11.19 -13.44 -6.79
C ARG A 133 -9.95 -12.84 -6.11
N SER A 134 -9.07 -13.69 -5.58
CA SER A 134 -7.79 -13.24 -5.04
C SER A 134 -6.95 -12.50 -6.08
N LYS A 135 -6.96 -12.94 -7.35
CA LYS A 135 -6.25 -12.23 -8.45
C LYS A 135 -6.81 -10.83 -8.70
N ALA A 136 -8.11 -10.63 -8.62
CA ALA A 136 -8.71 -9.31 -8.75
C ALA A 136 -8.31 -8.42 -7.55
N ALA A 137 -8.39 -8.94 -6.33
CA ALA A 137 -7.98 -8.24 -5.12
C ALA A 137 -6.50 -7.83 -5.15
N PHE A 138 -5.60 -8.71 -5.62
CA PHE A 138 -4.18 -8.40 -5.82
C PHE A 138 -3.94 -7.21 -6.78
N ASN A 139 -4.78 -7.04 -7.80
CA ASN A 139 -4.61 -5.98 -8.79
C ASN A 139 -5.17 -4.63 -8.34
N GLU A 140 -6.10 -4.63 -7.41
CA GLU A 140 -6.75 -3.42 -6.88
C GLU A 140 -6.12 -2.93 -5.59
N ALA A 141 -5.35 -3.77 -4.88
CA ALA A 141 -4.72 -3.43 -3.62
C ALA A 141 -3.44 -2.63 -3.80
N ASP A 142 -3.28 -1.59 -2.97
CA ASP A 142 -2.02 -0.87 -2.79
C ASP A 142 -1.08 -1.65 -1.85
N PHE A 143 -1.66 -2.49 -0.95
CA PHE A 143 -0.92 -3.29 0.02
C PHE A 143 -1.59 -4.65 0.28
N ILE A 144 -0.79 -5.70 0.50
CA ILE A 144 -1.29 -7.06 0.66
C ILE A 144 -0.89 -7.62 2.03
N ILE A 145 -1.87 -8.11 2.77
CA ILE A 145 -1.67 -8.88 3.99
C ILE A 145 -1.85 -10.37 3.67
N PHE A 146 -0.76 -11.11 3.59
CA PHE A 146 -0.79 -12.56 3.41
C PHE A 146 -0.79 -13.25 4.76
N ILE A 147 -1.93 -13.85 5.13
CA ILE A 147 -2.07 -14.56 6.40
C ILE A 147 -1.90 -16.07 6.24
N MET A 148 -1.03 -16.64 7.04
CA MET A 148 -0.70 -18.07 7.08
C MET A 148 -1.09 -18.67 8.44
N ASP A 149 -1.44 -19.95 8.46
CA ASP A 149 -1.66 -20.72 9.67
C ASP A 149 -0.31 -21.27 10.18
N GLY A 150 0.24 -20.65 11.23
CA GLY A 150 1.51 -21.02 11.83
C GLY A 150 1.53 -22.43 12.40
N SER A 151 0.37 -23.04 12.69
CA SER A 151 0.26 -24.38 13.30
C SER A 151 0.28 -25.53 12.28
N SER A 152 0.26 -25.25 10.98
CA SER A 152 0.23 -26.26 9.92
C SER A 152 1.43 -26.10 8.97
N ALA A 153 1.88 -27.19 8.34
CA ALA A 153 2.92 -27.09 7.32
C ALA A 153 2.47 -26.24 6.13
N ILE A 154 3.44 -25.61 5.46
CA ILE A 154 3.21 -24.82 4.23
C ILE A 154 2.62 -25.74 3.15
N SER A 155 1.47 -25.36 2.63
CA SER A 155 0.74 -26.10 1.60
C SER A 155 1.04 -25.57 0.19
N ASP A 156 0.59 -26.30 -0.84
CA ASP A 156 0.68 -25.84 -2.23
C ASP A 156 -0.15 -24.58 -2.49
N GLU A 157 -1.28 -24.40 -1.77
CA GLU A 157 -2.07 -23.17 -1.82
C GLU A 157 -1.29 -21.97 -1.26
N ASP A 158 -0.56 -22.13 -0.16
CA ASP A 158 0.28 -21.06 0.40
C ASP A 158 1.37 -20.67 -0.61
N ARG A 159 1.95 -21.65 -1.33
CA ARG A 159 2.93 -21.42 -2.39
C ARG A 159 2.34 -20.68 -3.59
N GLU A 160 1.13 -21.06 -3.99
CA GLU A 160 0.44 -20.39 -5.09
C GLU A 160 0.13 -18.94 -4.75
N ILE A 161 -0.43 -18.67 -3.57
CA ILE A 161 -0.72 -17.30 -3.11
C ILE A 161 0.56 -16.47 -3.03
N ALA A 162 1.62 -17.02 -2.45
CA ALA A 162 2.91 -16.35 -2.33
C ALA A 162 3.50 -15.94 -3.69
N SER A 163 3.27 -16.74 -4.74
CA SER A 163 3.76 -16.43 -6.10
C SER A 163 3.17 -15.13 -6.68
N TYR A 164 2.04 -14.64 -6.16
CA TYR A 164 1.42 -13.37 -6.57
C TYR A 164 1.92 -12.16 -5.78
N LEU A 165 2.74 -12.35 -4.73
CA LEU A 165 3.28 -11.25 -3.92
C LEU A 165 4.53 -10.62 -4.52
N ASP A 166 5.17 -11.28 -5.47
CA ASP A 166 6.44 -10.81 -6.05
C ASP A 166 6.29 -9.41 -6.67
N GLY A 167 7.18 -8.50 -6.24
CA GLY A 167 7.18 -7.10 -6.67
C GLY A 167 6.02 -6.24 -6.13
N ARG A 168 5.32 -6.68 -5.07
CA ARG A 168 4.22 -5.95 -4.44
C ARG A 168 4.53 -5.66 -2.97
N ASP A 169 4.05 -4.52 -2.50
CA ASP A 169 4.12 -4.18 -1.07
C ASP A 169 3.25 -5.14 -0.27
N SER A 170 3.87 -5.94 0.59
CA SER A 170 3.19 -6.99 1.32
C SER A 170 3.81 -7.29 2.66
N VAL A 171 2.98 -7.81 3.58
CA VAL A 171 3.38 -8.37 4.86
C VAL A 171 2.88 -9.81 4.99
N VAL A 172 3.69 -10.68 5.57
CA VAL A 172 3.29 -12.06 5.90
C VAL A 172 2.92 -12.12 7.37
N LEU A 173 1.65 -12.42 7.65
CA LEU A 173 1.18 -12.68 9.02
C LEU A 173 1.19 -14.17 9.29
N ILE A 174 1.94 -14.58 10.30
CA ILE A 174 1.92 -15.95 10.78
C ILE A 174 0.98 -16.00 11.98
N ASN A 175 -0.26 -16.40 11.74
CA ASN A 175 -1.28 -16.47 12.76
C ASN A 175 -1.27 -17.80 13.51
N LYS A 176 -1.96 -17.85 14.64
CA LYS A 176 -2.06 -18.96 15.59
C LYS A 176 -0.74 -19.27 16.29
N ASN A 177 0.02 -18.21 16.63
CA ASN A 177 1.28 -18.33 17.36
C ASN A 177 1.11 -18.89 18.80
N ASP A 178 -0.13 -19.00 19.27
CA ASP A 178 -0.55 -19.69 20.50
C ASP A 178 -0.48 -21.22 20.39
N LEU A 179 -0.30 -21.77 19.18
CA LEU A 179 -0.20 -23.20 18.92
C LEU A 179 1.25 -23.60 18.56
N GLU A 180 1.50 -24.92 18.52
CA GLU A 180 2.79 -25.47 18.10
C GLU A 180 3.07 -25.13 16.63
N ARG A 181 4.29 -24.64 16.33
CA ARG A 181 4.71 -24.20 14.98
C ARG A 181 4.86 -25.38 14.02
N GLY A 182 4.28 -25.26 12.84
CA GLY A 182 4.37 -26.24 11.75
C GLY A 182 5.49 -25.94 10.74
N PHE A 183 6.07 -24.72 10.74
CA PHE A 183 7.16 -24.29 9.86
C PHE A 183 7.95 -23.14 10.52
N THR A 184 9.11 -22.80 9.97
CA THR A 184 10.00 -21.75 10.48
C THR A 184 9.87 -20.45 9.68
N ASN A 185 10.43 -19.34 10.20
CA ASN A 185 10.50 -18.08 9.45
C ASN A 185 11.41 -18.18 8.23
N ASP A 186 12.39 -19.11 8.24
CA ASP A 186 13.27 -19.35 7.08
C ASP A 186 12.50 -20.01 5.94
N ASP A 187 11.57 -20.93 6.24
CA ASP A 187 10.67 -21.51 5.23
C ASP A 187 9.81 -20.41 4.56
N VAL A 188 9.40 -19.36 5.31
CA VAL A 188 8.66 -18.21 4.75
C VAL A 188 9.56 -17.35 3.87
N ARG A 189 10.82 -17.14 4.24
CA ARG A 189 11.81 -16.42 3.42
C ARG A 189 12.18 -17.15 2.12
N GLU A 190 12.06 -18.47 2.10
CA GLU A 190 12.19 -19.25 0.86
C GLU A 190 10.96 -19.12 -0.03
N LEU A 191 9.80 -18.82 0.56
CA LEU A 191 8.52 -18.72 -0.12
C LEU A 191 8.26 -17.32 -0.72
N VAL A 192 8.62 -16.28 0.02
CA VAL A 192 8.42 -14.87 -0.34
C VAL A 192 9.77 -14.16 -0.29
N ASN A 193 10.07 -13.36 -1.31
CA ASN A 193 11.32 -12.61 -1.37
C ASN A 193 11.30 -11.44 -0.39
N ASP A 194 12.29 -11.39 0.53
CA ASP A 194 12.47 -10.35 1.56
C ASP A 194 11.17 -9.96 2.32
N PRO A 195 10.46 -10.93 2.94
CA PRO A 195 9.18 -10.68 3.58
C PRO A 195 9.33 -9.94 4.90
N VAL A 196 8.48 -8.95 5.13
CA VAL A 196 8.18 -8.49 6.50
C VAL A 196 7.29 -9.54 7.14
N ILE A 197 7.74 -10.12 8.25
CA ILE A 197 7.01 -11.19 8.95
C ILE A 197 6.51 -10.66 10.29
N ILE A 198 5.21 -10.76 10.53
CA ILE A 198 4.58 -10.45 11.82
C ILE A 198 3.94 -11.73 12.37
N GLU A 199 4.28 -12.07 13.61
CA GLU A 199 3.68 -13.20 14.30
C GLU A 199 2.44 -12.74 15.07
N THR A 200 1.31 -13.44 14.89
CA THR A 200 0.04 -13.04 15.49
C THR A 200 -0.65 -14.20 16.19
N SER A 201 -1.40 -13.89 17.24
CA SER A 201 -2.44 -14.74 17.79
C SER A 201 -3.74 -13.93 17.85
N LEU A 202 -4.53 -13.98 16.78
CA LEU A 202 -5.75 -13.20 16.66
C LEU A 202 -6.82 -13.57 17.71
N ILE A 203 -6.73 -14.77 18.28
CA ILE A 203 -7.60 -15.19 19.39
C ILE A 203 -7.24 -14.46 20.68
N ASN A 204 -5.97 -14.10 20.86
CA ASN A 204 -5.44 -13.38 22.02
C ASN A 204 -5.32 -11.87 21.77
N ASN A 205 -5.64 -11.37 20.56
CA ASN A 205 -5.38 -10.01 20.06
C ASN A 205 -3.89 -9.62 20.10
N GLU A 206 -2.99 -10.57 19.84
CA GLU A 206 -1.55 -10.33 19.77
C GLU A 206 -1.11 -10.05 18.32
N GLY A 207 -0.22 -9.07 18.13
CA GLY A 207 0.34 -8.69 16.83
C GLY A 207 -0.50 -7.70 16.03
N ILE A 208 -1.63 -7.19 16.55
CA ILE A 208 -2.47 -6.22 15.82
C ILE A 208 -1.78 -4.85 15.75
N GLU A 209 -1.17 -4.41 16.85
CA GLU A 209 -0.46 -3.14 16.89
C GLU A 209 0.72 -3.10 15.91
N GLU A 210 1.43 -4.22 15.73
CA GLU A 210 2.51 -4.35 14.76
C GLU A 210 2.02 -4.22 13.32
N ILE A 211 0.81 -4.74 13.01
CA ILE A 211 0.18 -4.58 11.71
C ILE A 211 -0.18 -3.10 11.48
N GLU A 212 -0.76 -2.43 12.48
CA GLU A 212 -1.09 -1.01 12.39
C GLU A 212 0.15 -0.13 12.21
N ASN A 213 1.23 -0.42 12.94
CA ASN A 213 2.51 0.27 12.80
C ASN A 213 3.05 0.10 11.37
N HIS A 214 3.01 -1.12 10.83
CA HIS A 214 3.52 -1.39 9.49
C HIS A 214 2.70 -0.69 8.40
N ILE A 215 1.38 -0.60 8.56
CA ILE A 215 0.52 0.18 7.65
C ILE A 215 0.84 1.68 7.74
N GLU A 216 1.15 2.19 8.93
CA GLU A 216 1.57 3.59 9.12
C GLU A 216 2.92 3.87 8.45
N GLU A 217 3.90 2.98 8.60
CA GLU A 217 5.23 3.06 7.96
C GLU A 217 5.18 3.04 6.43
N LEU A 218 4.20 2.37 5.84
CA LEU A 218 3.98 2.37 4.40
C LEU A 218 3.52 3.74 3.86
N VAL A 219 2.87 4.53 4.71
CA VAL A 219 2.29 5.81 4.32
C VAL A 219 3.24 6.97 4.60
N TYR A 220 4.13 6.86 5.60
CA TYR A 220 5.03 7.93 6.05
C TYR A 220 6.50 7.61 5.81
#